data_e28df41fb76e7d57773cdadb19f638de
#
_entry.id   e28df41fb76e7d57773cdadb19f638de
#
_cell.length_a   1.000
_cell.length_b   1.000
_cell.length_c   1.000
_cell.angle_alpha   90.00
_cell.angle_beta   90.00
_cell.angle_gamma   90.00
#
_symmetry.space_group_name_H-M   'P 1'
#
loop_
_entity.id
_entity.type
_entity.pdbx_description
1 polymer ?
#
loop_
_entity_poly.entity_id
_entity_poly.type
_entity_poly.pdbx_seq_one_letter_code
_entity_poly.pdbx_strand_id
1 'polypeptide(L)'
;MSLSNTSSPLSLPLSSAAAHHEELVRRVSAQRDAFFRRVIVSDPAVQKTMVGLIAQEVREMVANDVEHGEKSISSYYPTVVRLAREAPFSTMREAFAQLVDEIEAKFPEYSTLRANHHRVSYFIDNADVEAVENNADEELSALYRRAFFLTGRVTHFVQLLAWHKSYLSLFEDSVSSIMLRDGPLPLHWRNYIGGMAASELRCHYLADTSQYYFLVNGGESEWIKGLDYVAPKLFRLHEVSSLLAHRPWLLTADHIADLLASDQEDSWSVSELVHAIIVLCKYHSMCSIALGLGCVEEEDLSVFSEYGYAMTELEGSLDASRFPYNMGAKGGDAAGQQHQMETESSCGSLNEQDLAAIERDETILLKRLKNGHEGSETADDDDDDNEQPVADGENEDEDPEQEEDGSFDVVEDGLDYGLHGNTVGHRRRDSLWRFCGGSDFSWDEHCFSLVKRYFPGEAGHILEDLFNLTCKLTYDFYGAEKEECIDTAPYRDAVWFYVHRIFGICHDDYDYRQVNVYLNRPTKIFIKKVACTPWKVRKEDFEHFDHTLSASEKAHVTLIVAEARKQAGLMYGLRAVMKHMR
;
A
#
# COMPACT_ATOMS: atom_id res chain seq x y z
N MET A 1 -7.70 -23.46 -54.38
CA MET A 1 -6.28 -23.68 -54.08
C MET A 1 -5.80 -22.38 -53.49
N SER A 2 -5.57 -22.28 -52.32
CA SER A 2 -4.69 -22.75 -51.30
C SER A 2 -5.16 -22.24 -49.92
N LEU A 3 -5.25 -23.15 -49.00
CA LEU A 3 -5.52 -22.99 -47.60
C LEU A 3 -4.27 -22.38 -46.93
N SER A 4 -4.44 -21.35 -46.14
CA SER A 4 -3.46 -20.95 -45.15
C SER A 4 -4.04 -21.18 -43.75
N ASN A 5 -3.63 -22.29 -43.16
CA ASN A 5 -3.79 -22.59 -41.72
C ASN A 5 -3.04 -21.57 -40.90
N THR A 6 -3.74 -20.79 -40.09
CA THR A 6 -3.18 -20.15 -38.92
C THR A 6 -3.54 -20.98 -37.70
N SER A 7 -2.60 -21.80 -37.28
CA SER A 7 -2.67 -22.55 -36.03
C SER A 7 -2.49 -21.58 -34.84
N SER A 8 -3.54 -21.45 -34.04
CA SER A 8 -3.46 -20.90 -32.70
C SER A 8 -2.42 -21.67 -31.85
N PRO A 9 -1.63 -21.04 -31.01
CA PRO A 9 -0.77 -21.75 -30.08
C PRO A 9 -1.64 -22.49 -29.07
N LEU A 10 -1.64 -23.80 -29.15
CA LEU A 10 -2.21 -24.71 -28.15
C LEU A 10 -1.49 -24.48 -26.83
N SER A 11 -2.19 -23.93 -25.85
CA SER A 11 -1.79 -23.97 -24.45
C SER A 11 -1.63 -25.46 -24.06
N LEU A 12 -0.41 -25.85 -23.75
CA LEU A 12 -0.14 -27.17 -23.20
C LEU A 12 -0.85 -27.28 -21.84
N PRO A 13 -1.60 -28.35 -21.57
CA PRO A 13 -2.17 -28.58 -20.26
C PRO A 13 -1.04 -28.71 -19.25
N LEU A 14 -1.07 -27.90 -18.19
CA LEU A 14 -0.21 -28.07 -17.02
C LEU A 14 -0.25 -29.52 -16.57
N SER A 15 0.91 -30.06 -16.18
CA SER A 15 0.98 -31.44 -15.71
C SER A 15 0.00 -31.61 -14.53
N SER A 16 -0.67 -32.75 -14.43
CA SER A 16 -1.64 -33.03 -13.37
C SER A 16 -1.05 -32.84 -11.95
N ALA A 17 0.26 -32.89 -11.82
CA ALA A 17 1.02 -32.65 -10.61
C ALA A 17 0.96 -31.19 -10.13
N ALA A 18 1.07 -30.21 -11.04
CA ALA A 18 1.02 -28.79 -10.66
C ALA A 18 -0.38 -28.38 -10.18
N ALA A 19 -1.43 -28.84 -10.85
CA ALA A 19 -2.81 -28.60 -10.43
C ALA A 19 -3.12 -29.26 -9.08
N HIS A 20 -2.59 -30.45 -8.83
CA HIS A 20 -2.76 -31.14 -7.56
C HIS A 20 -2.04 -30.40 -6.42
N HIS A 21 -0.86 -29.88 -6.68
CA HIS A 21 -0.07 -29.12 -5.71
C HIS A 21 -0.80 -27.82 -5.28
N GLU A 22 -1.32 -27.06 -6.22
CA GLU A 22 -2.05 -25.81 -5.93
C GLU A 22 -3.33 -26.06 -5.12
N GLU A 23 -4.08 -27.10 -5.43
CA GLU A 23 -5.24 -27.49 -4.63
C GLU A 23 -4.82 -27.93 -3.22
N LEU A 24 -3.68 -28.57 -3.07
CA LEU A 24 -3.12 -28.93 -1.77
C LEU A 24 -2.76 -27.68 -0.96
N VAL A 25 -2.07 -26.71 -1.56
CA VAL A 25 -1.71 -25.43 -0.91
C VAL A 25 -2.96 -24.69 -0.45
N ARG A 26 -3.99 -24.60 -1.31
CA ARG A 26 -5.28 -23.99 -0.95
C ARG A 26 -5.90 -24.67 0.25
N ARG A 27 -5.96 -26.00 0.24
CA ARG A 27 -6.57 -26.78 1.34
C ARG A 27 -5.80 -26.62 2.63
N VAL A 28 -4.48 -26.67 2.59
CA VAL A 28 -3.61 -26.50 3.76
C VAL A 28 -3.77 -25.11 4.35
N SER A 29 -3.75 -24.05 3.52
CA SER A 29 -3.94 -22.68 3.99
C SER A 29 -5.32 -22.46 4.61
N ALA A 30 -6.39 -22.94 3.98
CA ALA A 30 -7.75 -22.84 4.50
C ALA A 30 -7.93 -23.66 5.80
N GLN A 31 -7.34 -24.85 5.87
CA GLN A 31 -7.38 -25.69 7.07
C GLN A 31 -6.62 -25.04 8.23
N ARG A 32 -5.44 -24.49 7.96
CA ARG A 32 -4.63 -23.77 8.95
C ARG A 32 -5.35 -22.54 9.46
N ASP A 33 -5.93 -21.70 8.59
CA ASP A 33 -6.71 -20.54 9.00
C ASP A 33 -7.90 -20.96 9.87
N ALA A 34 -8.70 -21.93 9.43
CA ALA A 34 -9.84 -22.45 10.20
C ALA A 34 -9.42 -23.02 11.55
N PHE A 35 -8.26 -23.68 11.62
CA PHE A 35 -7.70 -24.24 12.84
C PHE A 35 -7.40 -23.16 13.87
N PHE A 36 -6.66 -22.11 13.49
CA PHE A 36 -6.29 -21.04 14.41
C PHE A 36 -7.41 -20.02 14.66
N ARG A 37 -8.38 -19.86 13.74
CA ARG A 37 -9.53 -18.97 13.96
C ARG A 37 -10.35 -19.34 15.20
N ARG A 38 -10.26 -20.56 15.68
CA ARG A 38 -10.94 -21.00 16.93
C ARG A 38 -10.51 -20.21 18.17
N VAL A 39 -9.33 -19.55 18.16
CA VAL A 39 -8.90 -18.65 19.26
C VAL A 39 -9.51 -17.25 19.17
N ILE A 40 -10.17 -16.90 18.06
CA ILE A 40 -10.79 -15.60 17.85
C ILE A 40 -12.16 -15.60 18.53
N VAL A 41 -12.16 -15.54 19.84
CA VAL A 41 -13.35 -15.55 20.68
C VAL A 41 -13.26 -14.43 21.69
N SER A 42 -14.35 -13.65 21.82
CA SER A 42 -14.40 -12.50 22.72
C SER A 42 -14.52 -12.87 24.21
N ASP A 43 -15.10 -14.03 24.54
CA ASP A 43 -15.19 -14.50 25.91
C ASP A 43 -13.83 -15.04 26.38
N PRO A 44 -13.22 -14.46 27.44
CA PRO A 44 -11.88 -14.85 27.88
C PRO A 44 -11.78 -16.30 28.38
N ALA A 45 -12.84 -16.83 28.99
CA ALA A 45 -12.85 -18.21 29.50
C ALA A 45 -12.92 -19.23 28.36
N VAL A 46 -13.75 -18.95 27.34
CA VAL A 46 -13.85 -19.76 26.14
C VAL A 46 -12.54 -19.64 25.33
N GLN A 47 -11.99 -18.44 25.20
CA GLN A 47 -10.71 -18.22 24.51
C GLN A 47 -9.58 -19.03 25.14
N LYS A 48 -9.44 -18.97 26.47
CA LYS A 48 -8.44 -19.76 27.20
C LYS A 48 -8.61 -21.26 26.95
N THR A 49 -9.86 -21.76 26.93
CA THR A 49 -10.17 -23.16 26.64
C THR A 49 -9.75 -23.53 25.22
N MET A 50 -10.08 -22.69 24.22
CA MET A 50 -9.71 -22.91 22.82
C MET A 50 -8.20 -22.89 22.61
N VAL A 51 -7.47 -21.96 23.23
CA VAL A 51 -6.00 -21.92 23.22
C VAL A 51 -5.44 -23.25 23.78
N GLY A 52 -5.97 -23.74 24.89
CA GLY A 52 -5.55 -25.03 25.48
C GLY A 52 -5.78 -26.22 24.54
N LEU A 53 -6.95 -26.28 23.89
CA LEU A 53 -7.27 -27.33 22.92
C LEU A 53 -6.35 -27.30 21.71
N ILE A 54 -6.14 -26.12 21.12
CA ILE A 54 -5.23 -25.94 19.98
C ILE A 54 -3.80 -26.32 20.36
N ALA A 55 -3.35 -25.89 21.53
CA ALA A 55 -2.02 -26.26 22.02
C ALA A 55 -1.85 -27.77 22.17
N GLN A 56 -2.89 -28.48 22.65
CA GLN A 56 -2.85 -29.92 22.72
C GLN A 56 -2.84 -30.59 21.34
N GLU A 57 -3.68 -30.14 20.41
CA GLU A 57 -3.70 -30.67 19.03
C GLU A 57 -2.37 -30.46 18.31
N VAL A 58 -1.71 -29.31 18.52
CA VAL A 58 -0.35 -29.06 17.98
C VAL A 58 0.67 -30.02 18.59
N ARG A 59 0.61 -30.30 19.89
CA ARG A 59 1.50 -31.30 20.53
C ARG A 59 1.30 -32.69 19.95
N GLU A 60 0.06 -33.06 19.67
CA GLU A 60 -0.27 -34.35 19.05
C GLU A 60 0.30 -34.42 17.61
N MET A 61 0.21 -33.34 16.82
CA MET A 61 0.87 -33.25 15.50
C MET A 61 2.39 -33.42 15.62
N VAL A 62 3.03 -32.71 16.54
CA VAL A 62 4.47 -32.82 16.80
C VAL A 62 4.86 -34.25 17.19
N ALA A 63 4.09 -34.93 18.02
CA ALA A 63 4.35 -36.31 18.42
C ALA A 63 4.24 -37.26 17.22
N ASN A 64 3.22 -37.10 16.39
CA ASN A 64 3.03 -37.90 15.17
C ASN A 64 4.16 -37.66 14.16
N ASP A 65 4.58 -36.40 13.95
CA ASP A 65 5.70 -36.08 13.04
C ASP A 65 7.01 -36.72 13.52
N VAL A 66 7.28 -36.73 14.83
CA VAL A 66 8.45 -37.41 15.43
C VAL A 66 8.36 -38.91 15.25
N GLU A 67 7.18 -39.52 15.43
CA GLU A 67 6.99 -40.97 15.34
C GLU A 67 7.07 -41.49 13.89
N HIS A 68 6.48 -40.75 12.95
CA HIS A 68 6.34 -41.19 11.56
C HIS A 68 7.34 -40.55 10.59
N GLY A 69 8.13 -39.56 11.05
CA GLY A 69 9.04 -38.79 10.18
C GLY A 69 8.32 -37.85 9.23
N GLU A 70 7.09 -37.47 9.58
CA GLU A 70 6.30 -36.48 8.83
C GLU A 70 6.75 -35.05 9.18
N LYS A 71 6.30 -34.09 8.38
CA LYS A 71 6.58 -32.65 8.57
C LYS A 71 5.30 -31.81 8.54
N SER A 72 4.20 -32.36 9.04
CA SER A 72 2.90 -31.67 9.03
C SER A 72 2.92 -30.36 9.84
N ILE A 73 3.73 -30.31 10.92
CA ILE A 73 3.92 -29.12 11.74
C ILE A 73 4.54 -27.94 10.99
N SER A 74 5.30 -28.18 9.93
CA SER A 74 5.99 -27.13 9.17
C SER A 74 5.05 -26.04 8.67
N SER A 75 3.84 -26.41 8.24
CA SER A 75 2.82 -25.45 7.77
C SER A 75 2.11 -24.69 8.89
N TYR A 76 2.15 -25.16 10.13
CA TYR A 76 1.51 -24.53 11.30
C TYR A 76 2.49 -23.69 12.11
N TYR A 77 3.78 -24.03 12.09
CA TYR A 77 4.82 -23.41 12.91
C TYR A 77 4.90 -21.88 12.76
N PRO A 78 4.87 -21.28 11.55
CA PRO A 78 4.89 -19.81 11.41
C PRO A 78 3.75 -19.11 12.15
N THR A 79 2.53 -19.68 12.12
CA THR A 79 1.39 -19.12 12.85
C THR A 79 1.53 -19.31 14.36
N VAL A 80 2.13 -20.41 14.82
CA VAL A 80 2.44 -20.62 16.25
C VAL A 80 3.42 -19.57 16.75
N VAL A 81 4.50 -19.29 15.98
CA VAL A 81 5.50 -18.26 16.30
C VAL A 81 4.85 -16.87 16.34
N ARG A 82 4.03 -16.55 15.33
CA ARG A 82 3.32 -15.28 15.29
C ARG A 82 2.40 -15.11 16.52
N LEU A 83 1.59 -16.10 16.87
CA LEU A 83 0.71 -16.03 18.04
C LEU A 83 1.49 -15.92 19.35
N ALA A 84 2.67 -16.51 19.43
CA ALA A 84 3.56 -16.39 20.59
C ALA A 84 4.09 -14.95 20.78
N ARG A 85 4.22 -14.18 19.69
CA ARG A 85 4.76 -12.81 19.72
C ARG A 85 3.67 -11.74 19.71
N GLU A 86 2.73 -11.85 18.78
CA GLU A 86 1.85 -10.76 18.37
C GLU A 86 0.40 -10.91 18.82
N ALA A 87 0.05 -11.98 19.52
CA ALA A 87 -1.30 -12.07 20.08
C ALA A 87 -1.49 -10.99 21.17
N PRO A 88 -2.60 -10.22 21.14
CA PRO A 88 -2.82 -9.13 22.09
C PRO A 88 -3.23 -9.60 23.50
N PHE A 89 -3.18 -10.91 23.76
CA PHE A 89 -3.55 -11.54 25.01
C PHE A 89 -2.34 -12.28 25.61
N SER A 90 -1.90 -11.90 26.81
CA SER A 90 -0.72 -12.49 27.47
C SER A 90 -0.84 -14.01 27.64
N THR A 91 -2.02 -14.48 28.07
CA THR A 91 -2.27 -15.91 28.27
C THR A 91 -2.14 -16.71 26.97
N MET A 92 -2.50 -16.11 25.84
CA MET A 92 -2.32 -16.72 24.52
C MET A 92 -0.83 -16.74 24.14
N ARG A 93 -0.13 -15.60 24.27
CA ARG A 93 1.31 -15.53 23.99
C ARG A 93 2.10 -16.55 24.80
N GLU A 94 1.85 -16.64 26.10
CA GLU A 94 2.51 -17.59 26.99
C GLU A 94 2.31 -19.05 26.56
N ALA A 95 1.07 -19.41 26.21
CA ALA A 95 0.76 -20.77 25.77
C ALA A 95 1.44 -21.13 24.45
N PHE A 96 1.44 -20.20 23.47
CA PHE A 96 2.10 -20.43 22.19
C PHE A 96 3.62 -20.32 22.28
N ALA A 97 4.19 -19.50 23.16
CA ALA A 97 5.63 -19.46 23.42
C ALA A 97 6.14 -20.81 23.97
N GLN A 98 5.39 -21.42 24.89
CA GLN A 98 5.72 -22.77 25.36
C GLN A 98 5.70 -23.79 24.21
N LEU A 99 4.72 -23.70 23.30
CA LEU A 99 4.66 -24.58 22.14
C LEU A 99 5.84 -24.38 21.20
N VAL A 100 6.28 -23.13 20.96
CA VAL A 100 7.47 -22.84 20.17
C VAL A 100 8.69 -23.54 20.77
N ASP A 101 8.92 -23.39 22.08
CA ASP A 101 10.04 -24.02 22.77
C ASP A 101 9.96 -25.56 22.70
N GLU A 102 8.76 -26.15 22.82
CA GLU A 102 8.53 -27.59 22.70
C GLU A 102 8.81 -28.11 21.27
N ILE A 103 8.41 -27.36 20.25
CA ILE A 103 8.64 -27.70 18.83
C ILE A 103 10.13 -27.61 18.51
N GLU A 104 10.79 -26.50 18.87
CA GLU A 104 12.22 -26.28 18.62
C GLU A 104 13.09 -27.31 19.35
N ALA A 105 12.69 -27.79 20.51
CA ALA A 105 13.37 -28.87 21.21
C ALA A 105 13.32 -30.23 20.46
N LYS A 106 12.30 -30.44 19.62
CA LYS A 106 12.14 -31.64 18.80
C LYS A 106 12.72 -31.48 17.39
N PHE A 107 12.63 -30.29 16.84
CA PHE A 107 13.04 -29.91 15.49
C PHE A 107 13.93 -28.65 15.55
N PRO A 108 15.23 -28.79 15.88
CA PRO A 108 16.15 -27.65 16.08
C PRO A 108 16.30 -26.74 14.86
N GLU A 109 16.03 -27.25 13.66
CA GLU A 109 16.04 -26.48 12.41
C GLU A 109 15.10 -25.27 12.45
N TYR A 110 14.00 -25.32 13.19
CA TYR A 110 13.06 -24.21 13.31
C TYR A 110 13.60 -23.04 14.15
N SER A 111 14.55 -23.25 15.05
CA SER A 111 15.12 -22.17 15.85
C SER A 111 15.92 -21.15 15.02
N THR A 112 16.53 -21.59 13.93
CA THR A 112 17.28 -20.72 13.00
C THR A 112 16.33 -19.82 12.21
N LEU A 113 15.13 -20.30 11.93
CA LEU A 113 14.09 -19.56 11.23
C LEU A 113 13.54 -18.44 12.11
N ARG A 114 13.33 -18.71 13.41
CA ARG A 114 12.89 -17.71 14.39
C ARG A 114 13.87 -16.54 14.57
N ALA A 115 15.17 -16.79 14.50
CA ALA A 115 16.20 -15.79 14.78
C ALA A 115 16.28 -14.68 13.72
N ASN A 116 15.87 -14.98 12.48
CA ASN A 116 16.03 -14.07 11.34
C ASN A 116 14.86 -13.11 11.11
N HIS A 117 13.73 -13.28 11.80
CA HIS A 117 12.45 -12.72 11.37
C HIS A 117 11.75 -11.82 12.43
N HIS A 118 12.49 -10.97 13.15
CA HIS A 118 11.86 -10.07 14.12
C HIS A 118 11.92 -8.61 13.66
N ARG A 119 11.31 -8.31 12.51
CA ARG A 119 11.26 -6.95 11.97
C ARG A 119 9.85 -6.61 11.49
N VAL A 120 9.35 -5.45 11.93
CA VAL A 120 8.07 -4.90 11.46
C VAL A 120 8.27 -4.04 10.21
N SER A 121 9.42 -3.36 10.13
CA SER A 121 9.77 -2.48 9.02
C SER A 121 11.24 -2.62 8.62
N TYR A 122 11.52 -2.46 7.32
CA TYR A 122 12.89 -2.34 6.80
C TYR A 122 13.50 -0.95 7.07
N PHE A 123 12.68 0.08 7.34
CA PHE A 123 13.12 1.47 7.49
C PHE A 123 13.16 1.91 8.94
N ILE A 124 12.31 1.37 9.79
CA ILE A 124 12.07 1.80 11.16
C ILE A 124 12.58 0.72 12.11
N ASP A 125 13.28 1.12 13.15
CA ASP A 125 13.76 0.19 14.16
C ASP A 125 12.61 -0.32 15.02
N ASN A 126 12.63 -1.60 15.39
CA ASN A 126 11.57 -2.19 16.21
C ASN A 126 11.39 -1.50 17.57
N ALA A 127 12.45 -0.85 18.10
CA ALA A 127 12.36 -0.10 19.35
C ALA A 127 11.46 1.14 19.25
N ASP A 128 11.28 1.67 18.04
CA ASP A 128 10.43 2.82 17.77
C ASP A 128 8.99 2.43 17.46
N VAL A 129 8.73 1.13 17.21
CA VAL A 129 7.37 0.62 16.92
C VAL A 129 6.65 0.30 18.22
N GLU A 130 5.38 0.69 18.31
CA GLU A 130 4.54 0.39 19.47
C GLU A 130 4.32 -1.11 19.64
N ALA A 131 4.86 -1.68 20.70
CA ALA A 131 4.80 -3.12 20.96
C ALA A 131 3.36 -3.61 21.19
N VAL A 132 3.02 -4.76 20.63
CA VAL A 132 1.74 -5.44 20.89
C VAL A 132 1.70 -6.01 22.32
N GLU A 133 2.86 -6.44 22.81
CA GLU A 133 3.01 -7.02 24.15
C GLU A 133 3.30 -5.95 25.20
N ASN A 134 2.68 -6.11 26.39
CA ASN A 134 2.94 -5.26 27.55
C ASN A 134 2.75 -3.77 27.31
N ASN A 135 1.92 -3.38 26.36
CA ASN A 135 1.62 -1.99 26.10
C ASN A 135 0.86 -1.39 27.29
N ALA A 136 1.40 -0.31 27.85
CA ALA A 136 0.78 0.40 28.96
C ALA A 136 -0.41 1.27 28.51
N ASP A 137 -0.56 1.51 27.22
CA ASP A 137 -1.67 2.27 26.64
C ASP A 137 -2.87 1.37 26.42
N GLU A 138 -3.90 1.53 27.27
CA GLU A 138 -5.12 0.72 27.22
C GLU A 138 -5.94 0.97 25.93
N GLU A 139 -5.92 2.20 25.38
CA GLU A 139 -6.60 2.52 24.14
C GLU A 139 -5.96 1.76 22.97
N LEU A 140 -4.63 1.80 22.87
CA LEU A 140 -3.90 1.06 21.85
C LEU A 140 -4.07 -0.46 22.00
N SER A 141 -4.02 -0.95 23.24
CA SER A 141 -4.30 -2.36 23.55
C SER A 141 -5.70 -2.78 23.11
N ALA A 142 -6.69 -1.89 23.23
CA ALA A 142 -8.05 -2.15 22.76
C ALA A 142 -8.12 -2.20 21.21
N LEU A 143 -7.39 -1.33 20.50
CA LEU A 143 -7.28 -1.36 19.05
C LEU A 143 -6.59 -2.65 18.56
N TYR A 144 -5.50 -3.07 19.18
CA TYR A 144 -4.85 -4.34 18.84
C TYR A 144 -5.77 -5.56 19.05
N ARG A 145 -6.54 -5.57 20.13
CA ARG A 145 -7.56 -6.60 20.35
C ARG A 145 -8.65 -6.57 19.26
N ARG A 146 -9.05 -5.38 18.85
CA ARG A 146 -10.03 -5.19 17.77
C ARG A 146 -9.48 -5.68 16.42
N ALA A 147 -8.25 -5.32 16.04
CA ALA A 147 -7.59 -5.84 14.85
C ALA A 147 -7.55 -7.38 14.85
N PHE A 148 -7.19 -7.95 16.00
CA PHE A 148 -7.17 -9.41 16.17
C PHE A 148 -8.55 -10.05 16.00
N PHE A 149 -9.61 -9.45 16.54
CA PHE A 149 -10.96 -9.96 16.33
C PHE A 149 -11.46 -9.82 14.89
N LEU A 150 -11.01 -8.82 14.16
CA LEU A 150 -11.38 -8.62 12.75
C LEU A 150 -10.72 -9.63 11.81
N THR A 151 -9.43 -9.88 11.99
CA THR A 151 -8.60 -10.60 11.00
C THR A 151 -7.87 -11.83 11.56
N GLY A 152 -7.88 -12.03 12.87
CA GLY A 152 -7.13 -13.08 13.55
C GLY A 152 -5.65 -12.74 13.80
N ARG A 153 -5.27 -11.48 13.61
CA ARG A 153 -3.88 -11.01 13.75
C ARG A 153 -3.76 -9.53 14.03
N VAL A 154 -2.63 -9.12 14.56
CA VAL A 154 -2.16 -7.74 14.59
C VAL A 154 -1.03 -7.66 13.57
N THR A 155 -1.35 -7.23 12.35
CA THR A 155 -0.39 -7.23 11.24
C THR A 155 0.72 -6.21 11.45
N HIS A 156 1.88 -6.39 10.81
CA HIS A 156 2.95 -5.40 10.78
C HIS A 156 2.43 -4.04 10.29
N PHE A 157 1.54 -4.06 9.30
CA PHE A 157 0.87 -2.85 8.81
C PHE A 157 0.10 -2.12 9.92
N VAL A 158 -0.66 -2.84 10.74
CA VAL A 158 -1.40 -2.28 11.89
C VAL A 158 -0.44 -1.72 12.94
N GLN A 159 0.66 -2.42 13.22
CA GLN A 159 1.69 -1.95 14.16
C GLN A 159 2.34 -0.64 13.68
N LEU A 160 2.57 -0.48 12.38
CA LEU A 160 3.10 0.76 11.80
C LEU A 160 2.11 1.93 11.80
N LEU A 161 0.81 1.68 11.97
CA LEU A 161 -0.21 2.71 12.14
C LEU A 161 -0.46 3.09 13.60
N ALA A 162 0.11 2.36 14.56
CA ALA A 162 -0.22 2.42 15.97
C ALA A 162 0.09 3.77 16.64
N TRP A 163 1.06 4.53 16.13
CA TRP A 163 1.33 5.89 16.60
C TRP A 163 0.12 6.83 16.46
N HIS A 164 -0.73 6.55 15.47
CA HIS A 164 -1.89 7.38 15.12
C HIS A 164 -3.19 6.65 15.45
N LYS A 165 -3.47 6.47 16.75
CA LYS A 165 -4.60 5.68 17.25
C LYS A 165 -5.95 6.07 16.63
N SER A 166 -6.22 7.36 16.50
CA SER A 166 -7.46 7.84 15.86
C SER A 166 -7.55 7.43 14.39
N TYR A 167 -6.43 7.50 13.66
CA TYR A 167 -6.37 7.02 12.28
C TYR A 167 -6.53 5.49 12.22
N LEU A 168 -5.82 4.74 13.07
CA LEU A 168 -5.92 3.29 13.14
C LEU A 168 -7.36 2.85 13.40
N SER A 169 -8.08 3.51 14.31
CA SER A 169 -9.48 3.20 14.60
C SER A 169 -10.36 3.35 13.33
N LEU A 170 -10.27 4.47 12.62
CA LEU A 170 -11.02 4.67 11.37
C LEU A 170 -10.55 3.75 10.24
N PHE A 171 -9.25 3.45 10.18
CA PHE A 171 -8.72 2.48 9.23
C PHE A 171 -9.36 1.10 9.42
N GLU A 172 -9.46 0.61 10.66
CA GLU A 172 -10.14 -0.65 10.99
C GLU A 172 -11.64 -0.62 10.65
N ASP A 173 -12.32 0.51 10.90
CA ASP A 173 -13.71 0.70 10.46
C ASP A 173 -13.82 0.60 8.93
N SER A 174 -12.86 1.17 8.20
CA SER A 174 -12.81 1.09 6.74
C SER A 174 -12.56 -0.34 6.24
N VAL A 175 -11.69 -1.10 6.92
CA VAL A 175 -11.48 -2.53 6.63
C VAL A 175 -12.76 -3.32 6.87
N SER A 176 -13.38 -3.12 8.04
CA SER A 176 -14.64 -3.78 8.39
C SER A 176 -15.73 -3.48 7.35
N SER A 177 -15.96 -2.20 7.03
CA SER A 177 -17.05 -1.76 6.15
C SER A 177 -16.82 -2.17 4.68
N ILE A 178 -15.63 -1.96 4.15
CA ILE A 178 -15.35 -2.15 2.72
C ILE A 178 -14.99 -3.61 2.39
N MET A 179 -14.19 -4.25 3.27
CA MET A 179 -13.63 -5.56 2.95
C MET A 179 -14.38 -6.74 3.59
N LEU A 180 -15.00 -6.57 4.78
CA LEU A 180 -15.50 -7.71 5.56
C LEU A 180 -17.02 -7.80 5.60
N ARG A 181 -17.75 -6.67 5.76
CA ARG A 181 -19.21 -6.67 5.85
C ARG A 181 -19.86 -6.99 4.51
N ASP A 182 -21.16 -7.34 4.56
CA ASP A 182 -21.95 -7.55 3.36
C ASP A 182 -21.92 -6.31 2.45
N GLY A 183 -21.84 -6.56 1.15
CA GLY A 183 -21.73 -5.51 0.14
C GLY A 183 -21.94 -6.07 -1.28
N PRO A 184 -21.89 -5.21 -2.31
CA PRO A 184 -22.14 -5.61 -3.68
C PRO A 184 -21.23 -6.72 -4.21
N LEU A 185 -19.99 -6.78 -3.73
CA LEU A 185 -19.02 -7.79 -4.18
C LEU A 185 -18.84 -8.91 -3.15
N PRO A 186 -18.68 -10.17 -3.58
CA PRO A 186 -18.31 -11.28 -2.69
C PRO A 186 -16.93 -11.06 -2.06
N LEU A 187 -16.69 -11.64 -0.88
CA LEU A 187 -15.43 -11.46 -0.13
C LEU A 187 -14.19 -11.85 -0.94
N HIS A 188 -14.21 -13.02 -1.59
CA HIS A 188 -13.07 -13.46 -2.40
C HIS A 188 -12.79 -12.53 -3.59
N TRP A 189 -13.83 -11.93 -4.22
CA TRP A 189 -13.63 -10.94 -5.28
C TRP A 189 -12.95 -9.67 -4.78
N ARG A 190 -13.33 -9.17 -3.59
CA ARG A 190 -12.68 -7.99 -2.98
C ARG A 190 -11.19 -8.25 -2.75
N ASN A 191 -10.85 -9.43 -2.26
CA ASN A 191 -9.45 -9.82 -2.06
C ASN A 191 -8.70 -9.96 -3.40
N TYR A 192 -9.34 -10.53 -4.43
CA TYR A 192 -8.74 -10.60 -5.75
C TYR A 192 -8.47 -9.22 -6.35
N ILE A 193 -9.45 -8.31 -6.30
CA ILE A 193 -9.33 -6.91 -6.75
C ILE A 193 -8.23 -6.19 -5.96
N GLY A 194 -8.16 -6.42 -4.65
CA GLY A 194 -7.06 -5.90 -3.81
C GLY A 194 -5.70 -6.41 -4.24
N GLY A 195 -5.59 -7.70 -4.57
CA GLY A 195 -4.37 -8.32 -5.11
C GLY A 195 -3.97 -7.73 -6.47
N MET A 196 -4.94 -7.50 -7.37
CA MET A 196 -4.69 -6.79 -8.65
C MET A 196 -4.09 -5.40 -8.40
N ALA A 197 -4.70 -4.61 -7.52
CA ALA A 197 -4.21 -3.27 -7.18
C ALA A 197 -2.82 -3.30 -6.55
N ALA A 198 -2.55 -4.27 -5.68
CA ALA A 198 -1.24 -4.43 -5.04
C ALA A 198 -0.16 -4.81 -6.06
N SER A 199 -0.49 -5.63 -7.03
CA SER A 199 0.41 -6.08 -8.09
C SER A 199 0.80 -4.95 -9.04
N GLU A 200 -0.14 -4.07 -9.40
CA GLU A 200 0.14 -2.87 -10.18
C GLU A 200 1.22 -1.99 -9.55
N LEU A 201 1.25 -1.95 -8.22
CA LEU A 201 2.22 -1.16 -7.45
C LEU A 201 3.37 -2.00 -6.89
N ARG A 202 3.52 -3.24 -7.33
CA ARG A 202 4.59 -4.17 -6.92
C ARG A 202 4.73 -4.31 -5.40
N CYS A 203 3.59 -4.26 -4.71
CA CYS A 203 3.54 -4.42 -3.25
C CYS A 203 3.34 -5.89 -2.89
N HIS A 204 4.43 -6.64 -2.73
CA HIS A 204 4.38 -8.06 -2.41
C HIS A 204 3.64 -8.32 -1.09
N TYR A 205 3.88 -7.50 -0.07
CA TYR A 205 3.19 -7.57 1.21
C TYR A 205 1.66 -7.66 1.07
N LEU A 206 1.05 -6.75 0.31
CA LEU A 206 -0.41 -6.74 0.11
C LEU A 206 -0.88 -7.76 -0.93
N ALA A 207 -0.06 -8.08 -1.92
CA ALA A 207 -0.39 -9.09 -2.92
C ALA A 207 -0.50 -10.47 -2.25
N ASP A 208 0.49 -10.88 -1.46
CA ASP A 208 0.50 -12.16 -0.73
C ASP A 208 -0.64 -12.24 0.29
N THR A 209 -0.84 -11.16 1.07
CA THR A 209 -1.96 -11.06 2.00
C THR A 209 -3.31 -11.23 1.30
N SER A 210 -3.47 -10.59 0.15
CA SER A 210 -4.71 -10.67 -0.65
C SER A 210 -4.93 -12.06 -1.22
N GLN A 211 -3.89 -12.70 -1.74
CA GLN A 211 -3.97 -14.08 -2.23
C GLN A 211 -4.37 -15.05 -1.12
N TYR A 212 -3.76 -14.92 0.05
CA TYR A 212 -4.11 -15.73 1.21
C TYR A 212 -5.60 -15.62 1.54
N TYR A 213 -6.10 -14.39 1.73
CA TYR A 213 -7.51 -14.19 2.06
C TYR A 213 -8.45 -14.51 0.90
N PHE A 214 -8.02 -14.38 -0.36
CA PHE A 214 -8.77 -14.84 -1.52
C PHE A 214 -9.04 -16.34 -1.42
N LEU A 215 -8.02 -17.15 -1.16
CA LEU A 215 -8.15 -18.60 -1.03
C LEU A 215 -8.98 -19.02 0.19
N VAL A 216 -8.72 -18.38 1.34
CA VAL A 216 -9.46 -18.65 2.60
C VAL A 216 -10.94 -18.32 2.45
N ASN A 217 -11.30 -17.29 1.70
CA ASN A 217 -12.69 -16.90 1.44
C ASN A 217 -13.35 -17.67 0.28
N GLY A 218 -12.75 -18.77 -0.19
CA GLY A 218 -13.33 -19.65 -1.19
C GLY A 218 -13.05 -19.26 -2.64
N GLY A 219 -12.01 -18.46 -2.87
CA GLY A 219 -11.53 -18.14 -4.22
C GLY A 219 -10.98 -19.38 -4.94
N GLU A 220 -11.12 -19.41 -6.25
CA GLU A 220 -10.62 -20.49 -7.09
C GLU A 220 -9.09 -20.37 -7.26
N SER A 221 -8.35 -21.43 -6.92
CA SER A 221 -6.88 -21.43 -6.99
C SER A 221 -6.34 -21.17 -8.41
N GLU A 222 -7.09 -21.53 -9.44
CA GLU A 222 -6.75 -21.25 -10.83
C GLU A 222 -6.55 -19.75 -11.11
N TRP A 223 -7.29 -18.88 -10.46
CA TRP A 223 -7.20 -17.43 -10.68
C TRP A 223 -5.85 -16.82 -10.25
N ILE A 224 -5.16 -17.49 -9.33
CA ILE A 224 -3.81 -17.06 -8.89
C ILE A 224 -2.78 -17.22 -10.00
N LYS A 225 -3.03 -18.09 -11.01
CA LYS A 225 -2.13 -18.31 -12.13
C LYS A 225 -2.05 -17.12 -13.10
N GLY A 226 -3.02 -16.22 -13.08
CA GLY A 226 -3.02 -15.02 -13.90
C GLY A 226 -4.39 -14.61 -14.44
N LEU A 227 -4.38 -13.44 -15.08
CA LEU A 227 -5.59 -12.84 -15.64
C LEU A 227 -6.29 -13.72 -16.68
N ASP A 228 -5.57 -14.61 -17.35
CA ASP A 228 -6.14 -15.53 -18.34
C ASP A 228 -7.06 -16.60 -17.74
N TYR A 229 -7.01 -16.78 -16.42
CA TYR A 229 -7.78 -17.79 -15.70
C TYR A 229 -8.95 -17.22 -14.89
N VAL A 230 -9.08 -15.89 -14.83
CA VAL A 230 -10.13 -15.24 -14.03
C VAL A 230 -11.45 -15.12 -14.80
N ALA A 231 -12.53 -14.88 -14.07
CA ALA A 231 -13.80 -14.55 -14.66
C ALA A 231 -13.68 -13.35 -15.63
N PRO A 232 -14.29 -13.39 -16.82
CA PRO A 232 -14.18 -12.32 -17.83
C PRO A 232 -14.52 -10.93 -17.28
N LYS A 233 -15.42 -10.86 -16.33
CA LYS A 233 -15.80 -9.64 -15.61
C LYS A 233 -14.62 -9.00 -14.89
N LEU A 234 -13.80 -9.78 -14.16
CA LEU A 234 -12.60 -9.29 -13.46
C LEU A 234 -11.46 -8.99 -14.45
N PHE A 235 -11.32 -9.81 -15.51
CA PHE A 235 -10.34 -9.53 -16.56
C PHE A 235 -10.53 -8.12 -17.16
N ARG A 236 -11.77 -7.73 -17.46
CA ARG A 236 -12.08 -6.39 -17.99
C ARG A 236 -11.80 -5.25 -17.00
N LEU A 237 -11.87 -5.52 -15.68
CA LEU A 237 -11.54 -4.53 -14.66
C LEU A 237 -10.05 -4.18 -14.62
N HIS A 238 -9.18 -5.03 -15.16
CA HIS A 238 -7.72 -4.82 -15.11
C HIS A 238 -7.28 -3.49 -15.72
N GLU A 239 -7.86 -3.09 -16.85
CA GLU A 239 -7.54 -1.81 -17.49
C GLU A 239 -7.86 -0.62 -16.56
N VAL A 240 -9.03 -0.64 -15.92
CA VAL A 240 -9.42 0.40 -14.95
C VAL A 240 -8.48 0.37 -13.74
N SER A 241 -8.05 -0.81 -13.26
CA SER A 241 -7.07 -0.94 -12.18
C SER A 241 -5.76 -0.26 -12.55
N SER A 242 -5.21 -0.57 -13.71
CA SER A 242 -3.95 -0.01 -14.21
C SER A 242 -4.03 1.51 -14.41
N LEU A 243 -5.13 2.01 -15.00
CA LEU A 243 -5.34 3.44 -15.15
C LEU A 243 -5.41 4.16 -13.81
N LEU A 244 -6.17 3.65 -12.85
CA LEU A 244 -6.29 4.24 -11.51
C LEU A 244 -4.97 4.21 -10.73
N ALA A 245 -4.15 3.18 -10.94
CA ALA A 245 -2.86 3.05 -10.29
C ALA A 245 -1.85 4.09 -10.79
N HIS A 246 -1.81 4.33 -12.11
CA HIS A 246 -0.70 5.04 -12.76
C HIS A 246 -1.11 6.34 -13.47
N ARG A 247 -2.29 6.37 -14.10
CA ARG A 247 -2.74 7.47 -14.96
C ARG A 247 -4.24 7.72 -14.82
N PRO A 248 -4.74 8.03 -13.61
CA PRO A 248 -6.19 8.11 -13.39
C PRO A 248 -6.88 9.17 -14.26
N TRP A 249 -6.15 10.17 -14.74
CA TRP A 249 -6.65 11.20 -15.67
C TRP A 249 -7.00 10.68 -17.06
N LEU A 250 -6.57 9.48 -17.44
CA LEU A 250 -6.93 8.83 -18.72
C LEU A 250 -8.23 8.04 -18.62
N LEU A 251 -8.76 7.82 -17.43
CA LEU A 251 -10.01 7.09 -17.24
C LEU A 251 -11.19 7.92 -17.76
N THR A 252 -11.95 7.34 -18.70
CA THR A 252 -13.08 7.98 -19.38
C THR A 252 -14.41 7.28 -19.10
N ALA A 253 -15.51 7.90 -19.51
CA ALA A 253 -16.82 7.28 -19.47
C ALA A 253 -16.94 6.03 -20.38
N ASP A 254 -16.16 5.95 -21.45
CA ASP A 254 -16.17 4.81 -22.36
C ASP A 254 -15.63 3.54 -21.67
N HIS A 255 -14.54 3.63 -20.90
CA HIS A 255 -14.05 2.51 -20.11
C HIS A 255 -15.11 1.99 -19.12
N ILE A 256 -15.92 2.89 -18.57
CA ILE A 256 -17.04 2.53 -17.69
C ILE A 256 -18.18 1.90 -18.48
N ALA A 257 -18.50 2.45 -19.67
CA ALA A 257 -19.52 1.91 -20.55
C ALA A 257 -19.21 0.46 -20.94
N ASP A 258 -17.96 0.16 -21.28
CA ASP A 258 -17.52 -1.20 -21.64
C ASP A 258 -17.71 -2.20 -20.49
N LEU A 259 -17.53 -1.77 -19.24
CA LEU A 259 -17.77 -2.63 -18.07
C LEU A 259 -19.26 -2.85 -17.78
N LEU A 260 -20.10 -1.83 -18.02
CA LEU A 260 -21.53 -1.82 -17.72
C LEU A 260 -22.40 -2.33 -18.89
N ALA A 261 -21.81 -2.66 -20.05
CA ALA A 261 -22.53 -3.09 -21.24
C ALA A 261 -23.47 -4.28 -20.94
N SER A 262 -24.77 -4.06 -21.13
CA SER A 262 -25.84 -4.96 -20.66
C SER A 262 -26.09 -6.19 -21.53
N ASP A 263 -25.44 -6.29 -22.68
CA ASP A 263 -25.58 -7.37 -23.66
C ASP A 263 -24.68 -8.59 -23.36
N GLN A 264 -23.91 -8.52 -22.29
CA GLN A 264 -23.01 -9.57 -21.85
C GLN A 264 -23.45 -10.17 -20.51
N GLU A 265 -23.40 -11.49 -20.38
CA GLU A 265 -23.71 -12.20 -19.13
C GLU A 265 -22.79 -11.76 -17.97
N ASP A 266 -21.58 -11.27 -18.30
CA ASP A 266 -20.54 -10.83 -17.37
C ASP A 266 -20.48 -9.30 -17.17
N SER A 267 -21.59 -8.58 -17.32
CA SER A 267 -21.62 -7.12 -17.09
C SER A 267 -21.54 -6.76 -15.61
N TRP A 268 -20.89 -5.62 -15.32
CA TRP A 268 -20.89 -5.04 -13.98
C TRP A 268 -22.20 -4.31 -13.69
N SER A 269 -22.71 -4.41 -12.50
CA SER A 269 -23.67 -3.42 -12.01
C SER A 269 -22.93 -2.16 -11.50
N VAL A 270 -23.61 -1.02 -11.49
CA VAL A 270 -23.02 0.23 -10.97
C VAL A 270 -22.56 0.08 -9.52
N SER A 271 -23.34 -0.62 -8.70
CA SER A 271 -22.99 -0.86 -7.28
C SER A 271 -21.72 -1.70 -7.12
N GLU A 272 -21.59 -2.77 -7.89
CA GLU A 272 -20.37 -3.59 -7.90
C GLU A 272 -19.15 -2.79 -8.37
N LEU A 273 -19.32 -1.99 -9.43
CA LEU A 273 -18.23 -1.19 -10.00
C LEU A 273 -17.77 -0.09 -9.03
N VAL A 274 -18.71 0.61 -8.39
CA VAL A 274 -18.39 1.60 -7.35
C VAL A 274 -17.62 0.93 -6.20
N HIS A 275 -18.06 -0.25 -5.75
CA HIS A 275 -17.36 -1.01 -4.73
C HIS A 275 -15.94 -1.42 -5.20
N ALA A 276 -15.79 -1.90 -6.44
CA ALA A 276 -14.49 -2.26 -7.01
C ALA A 276 -13.53 -1.07 -7.06
N ILE A 277 -14.00 0.11 -7.50
CA ILE A 277 -13.21 1.35 -7.52
C ILE A 277 -12.75 1.72 -6.11
N ILE A 278 -13.63 1.60 -5.10
CA ILE A 278 -13.28 1.86 -3.70
C ILE A 278 -12.19 0.89 -3.22
N VAL A 279 -12.31 -0.40 -3.52
CA VAL A 279 -11.30 -1.40 -3.16
C VAL A 279 -9.97 -1.11 -3.85
N LEU A 280 -9.97 -0.84 -5.16
CA LEU A 280 -8.76 -0.49 -5.91
C LEU A 280 -8.03 0.71 -5.28
N CYS A 281 -8.73 1.82 -5.08
CA CYS A 281 -8.12 3.04 -4.52
C CYS A 281 -7.66 2.85 -3.06
N LYS A 282 -8.40 2.06 -2.27
CA LYS A 282 -7.98 1.68 -0.91
C LYS A 282 -6.66 0.92 -0.93
N TYR A 283 -6.53 -0.08 -1.79
CA TYR A 283 -5.30 -0.87 -1.89
C TYR A 283 -4.13 -0.07 -2.47
N HIS A 284 -4.37 0.82 -3.44
CA HIS A 284 -3.33 1.74 -3.90
C HIS A 284 -2.77 2.62 -2.76
N SER A 285 -3.65 3.14 -1.90
CA SER A 285 -3.26 3.89 -0.70
C SER A 285 -2.49 3.00 0.29
N MET A 286 -2.99 1.80 0.57
CA MET A 286 -2.31 0.85 1.46
C MET A 286 -0.92 0.45 0.93
N CYS A 287 -0.76 0.28 -0.39
CA CYS A 287 0.55 0.04 -1.02
C CYS A 287 1.51 1.21 -0.78
N SER A 288 1.02 2.45 -0.92
CA SER A 288 1.81 3.65 -0.64
C SER A 288 2.27 3.69 0.82
N ILE A 289 1.42 3.32 1.78
CA ILE A 289 1.77 3.23 3.20
C ILE A 289 2.77 2.09 3.43
N ALA A 290 2.45 0.87 2.99
CA ALA A 290 3.28 -0.30 3.25
C ALA A 290 4.70 -0.12 2.69
N LEU A 291 4.82 0.31 1.44
CA LEU A 291 6.12 0.51 0.79
C LEU A 291 6.81 1.79 1.26
N GLY A 292 6.05 2.84 1.58
CA GLY A 292 6.59 4.10 2.11
C GLY A 292 7.15 3.97 3.51
N LEU A 293 6.65 3.03 4.31
CA LEU A 293 7.13 2.72 5.66
C LEU A 293 8.02 1.45 5.69
N GLY A 294 8.29 0.82 4.55
CA GLY A 294 9.10 -0.38 4.47
C GLY A 294 8.52 -1.56 5.24
N CYS A 295 7.19 -1.77 5.20
CA CYS A 295 6.51 -2.84 5.90
C CYS A 295 7.06 -4.22 5.48
N VAL A 296 7.43 -5.05 6.45
CA VAL A 296 7.94 -6.42 6.24
C VAL A 296 6.76 -7.38 6.06
N GLU A 297 6.94 -8.36 5.19
CA GLU A 297 5.95 -9.38 4.89
C GLU A 297 5.60 -10.23 6.12
N GLU A 298 4.35 -10.69 6.19
CA GLU A 298 3.85 -11.58 7.24
C GLU A 298 4.28 -13.03 6.93
N GLU A 299 5.10 -13.63 7.75
CA GLU A 299 5.67 -14.96 7.51
C GLU A 299 4.60 -16.05 7.29
N ASP A 300 3.52 -15.99 8.04
CA ASP A 300 2.46 -16.99 7.99
C ASP A 300 1.37 -16.70 6.93
N LEU A 301 1.42 -15.57 6.25
CA LEU A 301 0.52 -15.24 5.14
C LEU A 301 1.10 -15.59 3.78
N SER A 302 2.41 -15.63 3.64
CA SER A 302 3.02 -16.02 2.39
C SER A 302 2.65 -17.47 2.07
N VAL A 303 1.79 -17.63 1.08
CA VAL A 303 1.39 -18.96 0.58
C VAL A 303 2.57 -19.66 -0.10
N PHE A 304 3.57 -18.88 -0.51
CA PHE A 304 4.72 -19.28 -1.31
C PHE A 304 6.06 -18.85 -0.71
N SER A 305 6.11 -18.58 0.60
CA SER A 305 7.37 -18.30 1.29
C SER A 305 8.30 -19.51 1.32
N GLU A 306 9.55 -19.28 1.74
CA GLU A 306 10.53 -20.35 1.92
C GLU A 306 10.03 -21.53 2.78
N TYR A 307 9.06 -21.29 3.67
CA TYR A 307 8.37 -22.36 4.40
C TYR A 307 7.46 -23.20 3.50
N GLY A 308 6.82 -22.60 2.51
CA GLY A 308 6.14 -23.32 1.43
C GLY A 308 7.14 -24.07 0.54
N TYR A 309 8.34 -23.54 0.33
CA TYR A 309 9.42 -24.21 -0.40
C TYR A 309 9.98 -25.42 0.34
N ALA A 310 10.10 -25.39 1.65
CA ALA A 310 10.52 -26.56 2.43
C ALA A 310 9.59 -27.77 2.25
N MET A 311 8.32 -27.52 1.92
CA MET A 311 7.39 -28.58 1.51
C MET A 311 7.60 -29.03 0.05
N THR A 312 8.19 -28.19 -0.82
CA THR A 312 8.39 -28.47 -2.26
C THR A 312 9.74 -29.07 -2.60
N GLU A 313 10.75 -28.99 -1.74
CA GLU A 313 12.01 -29.72 -1.94
C GLU A 313 11.82 -31.25 -1.99
N LEU A 314 10.66 -31.75 -1.52
CA LEU A 314 10.29 -33.15 -1.69
C LEU A 314 9.81 -33.52 -3.09
N GLU A 315 9.44 -32.56 -3.96
CA GLU A 315 8.92 -32.82 -5.31
C GLU A 315 9.52 -31.94 -6.43
N GLY A 316 10.78 -31.59 -6.37
CA GLY A 316 11.54 -31.06 -7.51
C GLY A 316 10.99 -29.79 -8.18
N SER A 317 11.62 -28.67 -7.88
CA SER A 317 11.78 -27.49 -8.75
C SER A 317 10.53 -26.87 -9.35
N LEU A 318 9.91 -25.95 -8.63
CA LEU A 318 9.02 -24.96 -9.21
C LEU A 318 9.68 -23.57 -9.19
N ASP A 319 9.81 -22.98 -10.37
CA ASP A 319 10.43 -21.69 -10.61
C ASP A 319 9.55 -20.56 -10.05
N ALA A 320 10.05 -19.86 -9.01
CA ALA A 320 9.38 -18.73 -8.35
C ALA A 320 9.13 -17.52 -9.29
N SER A 321 9.70 -17.54 -10.50
CA SER A 321 9.51 -16.49 -11.52
C SER A 321 8.14 -16.55 -12.21
N ARG A 322 7.28 -17.50 -11.85
CA ARG A 322 5.99 -17.75 -12.54
C ARG A 322 4.77 -17.15 -11.86
N PHE A 323 4.93 -16.17 -10.98
CA PHE A 323 3.74 -15.45 -10.50
C PHE A 323 3.18 -14.57 -11.62
N PRO A 324 1.89 -14.71 -11.94
CA PRO A 324 1.26 -13.98 -13.04
C PRO A 324 1.20 -12.46 -12.81
N TYR A 325 1.51 -12.00 -11.62
CA TYR A 325 1.67 -10.58 -11.32
C TYR A 325 3.03 -10.01 -11.72
N ASN A 326 3.95 -10.84 -12.21
CA ASN A 326 5.22 -10.40 -12.77
C ASN A 326 5.07 -10.12 -14.28
N MET A 327 4.13 -9.25 -14.65
CA MET A 327 4.00 -8.75 -16.02
C MET A 327 5.12 -7.72 -16.30
N GLY A 328 6.38 -8.17 -16.44
CA GLY A 328 7.48 -7.26 -16.74
C GLY A 328 8.82 -7.90 -17.04
N ALA A 329 8.94 -9.24 -16.98
CA ALA A 329 10.19 -9.90 -17.36
C ALA A 329 9.98 -10.80 -18.59
N LYS A 330 10.00 -10.23 -19.80
CA LYS A 330 10.27 -10.99 -21.01
C LYS A 330 11.77 -11.09 -21.23
N GLY A 331 12.25 -12.34 -21.10
CA GLY A 331 13.26 -12.95 -21.94
C GLY A 331 14.68 -12.40 -21.87
N GLY A 332 15.56 -13.16 -21.26
CA GLY A 332 16.99 -13.12 -21.45
C GLY A 332 17.60 -14.37 -20.87
N ASP A 333 18.21 -15.14 -21.73
CA ASP A 333 18.69 -16.50 -21.55
C ASP A 333 19.51 -16.74 -20.27
N ALA A 334 19.20 -17.85 -19.61
CA ALA A 334 19.98 -18.43 -18.54
C ALA A 334 21.29 -18.99 -19.09
N ALA A 335 22.40 -18.36 -18.76
CA ALA A 335 23.71 -18.99 -18.73
C ALA A 335 24.45 -18.49 -17.50
N GLY A 336 24.77 -19.43 -16.59
CA GLY A 336 25.38 -19.14 -15.32
C GLY A 336 26.69 -18.38 -15.44
N GLN A 337 26.78 -17.33 -14.68
CA GLN A 337 28.03 -16.82 -14.13
C GLN A 337 27.70 -16.12 -12.82
N GLN A 338 28.22 -16.68 -11.73
CA GLN A 338 28.43 -15.95 -10.49
C GLN A 338 29.33 -14.75 -10.80
N HIS A 339 28.74 -13.60 -10.99
CA HIS A 339 29.43 -12.33 -10.85
C HIS A 339 29.03 -11.73 -9.52
N GLN A 340 30.00 -11.58 -8.65
CA GLN A 340 29.99 -10.62 -7.57
C GLN A 340 29.52 -9.30 -8.16
N MET A 341 28.32 -8.90 -7.80
CA MET A 341 27.85 -7.54 -8.06
C MET A 341 28.61 -6.61 -7.12
N GLU A 342 29.70 -6.07 -7.61
CA GLU A 342 30.19 -4.80 -7.12
C GLU A 342 29.08 -3.78 -7.42
N THR A 343 28.41 -3.35 -6.37
CA THR A 343 27.47 -2.26 -6.41
C THR A 343 28.25 -0.99 -6.69
N GLU A 344 28.34 -0.58 -7.96
CA GLU A 344 28.56 0.83 -8.26
C GLU A 344 27.29 1.59 -7.86
N SER A 345 27.27 1.99 -6.60
CA SER A 345 26.40 2.99 -6.06
C SER A 345 26.78 4.36 -6.68
N SER A 346 26.19 4.65 -7.82
CA SER A 346 26.16 6.01 -8.32
C SER A 346 24.90 6.73 -7.83
N CYS A 347 24.73 6.74 -6.52
CA CYS A 347 24.00 7.80 -5.83
C CYS A 347 25.05 8.48 -4.96
N GLY A 348 25.49 9.68 -5.36
CA GLY A 348 26.48 10.44 -4.63
C GLY A 348 26.05 10.53 -3.16
N SER A 349 26.89 10.07 -2.27
CA SER A 349 26.75 10.39 -0.85
C SER A 349 26.62 11.90 -0.75
N LEU A 350 25.54 12.38 -0.11
CA LEU A 350 25.37 13.80 0.21
C LEU A 350 26.66 14.24 0.91
N ASN A 351 27.33 15.23 0.32
CA ASN A 351 28.56 15.77 0.92
C ASN A 351 28.18 16.66 2.12
N GLU A 352 29.15 16.99 2.96
CA GLU A 352 28.93 17.87 4.13
C GLU A 352 28.29 19.22 3.75
N GLN A 353 28.46 19.69 2.53
CA GLN A 353 27.86 20.94 2.05
C GLN A 353 26.38 20.77 1.71
N ASP A 354 25.99 19.60 1.15
CA ASP A 354 24.59 19.28 0.88
C ASP A 354 23.81 19.07 2.19
N LEU A 355 24.41 18.40 3.19
CA LEU A 355 23.82 18.24 4.52
C LEU A 355 23.64 19.59 5.21
N ALA A 356 24.65 20.47 5.17
CA ALA A 356 24.56 21.83 5.75
C ALA A 356 23.57 22.74 4.99
N ALA A 357 23.27 22.47 3.72
CA ALA A 357 22.22 23.16 2.96
C ALA A 357 20.84 22.68 3.41
N ILE A 358 20.66 21.38 3.58
CA ILE A 358 19.42 20.77 4.08
C ILE A 358 19.10 21.28 5.49
N GLU A 359 20.05 21.28 6.41
CA GLU A 359 19.87 21.82 7.78
C GLU A 359 19.51 23.31 7.77
N ARG A 360 20.03 24.09 6.84
CA ARG A 360 19.66 25.51 6.66
C ARG A 360 18.23 25.66 6.18
N ASP A 361 17.80 24.85 5.20
CA ASP A 361 16.44 24.88 4.66
C ASP A 361 15.42 24.45 5.72
N GLU A 362 15.74 23.45 6.52
CA GLU A 362 14.91 23.00 7.66
C GLU A 362 14.78 24.08 8.73
N THR A 363 15.87 24.77 9.06
CA THR A 363 15.84 25.89 10.00
C THR A 363 14.99 27.07 9.48
N ILE A 364 15.04 27.32 8.16
CA ILE A 364 14.22 28.33 7.50
C ILE A 364 12.76 27.93 7.52
N LEU A 365 12.45 26.66 7.27
CA LEU A 365 11.10 26.11 7.32
C LEU A 365 10.49 26.24 8.71
N LEU A 366 11.23 25.84 9.75
CA LEU A 366 10.82 26.00 11.14
C LEU A 366 10.54 27.47 11.49
N LYS A 367 11.37 28.40 11.04
CA LYS A 367 11.13 29.84 11.22
C LYS A 367 9.87 30.31 10.50
N ARG A 368 9.59 29.82 9.28
CA ARG A 368 8.37 30.17 8.53
C ARG A 368 7.11 29.62 9.21
N LEU A 369 7.16 28.39 9.72
CA LEU A 369 6.05 27.80 10.48
C LEU A 369 5.79 28.53 11.80
N LYS A 370 6.86 29.02 12.50
CA LYS A 370 6.74 29.81 13.73
C LYS A 370 6.21 31.22 13.48
N ASN A 371 6.59 31.85 12.36
CA ASN A 371 6.23 33.25 12.05
C ASN A 371 4.91 33.35 11.25
N GLY A 372 4.29 32.26 10.86
CA GLY A 372 3.05 32.25 10.07
C GLY A 372 1.82 32.87 10.74
N HIS A 373 1.91 33.22 12.02
CA HIS A 373 0.84 33.90 12.77
C HIS A 373 0.97 35.42 12.84
N GLU A 374 2.09 36.03 12.41
CA GLU A 374 2.29 37.49 12.56
C GLU A 374 2.14 38.31 11.27
N GLY A 375 1.71 37.70 10.15
CA GLY A 375 1.75 38.32 8.81
C GLY A 375 0.39 38.59 8.13
N SER A 376 -0.69 38.88 8.88
CA SER A 376 -2.01 39.16 8.28
C SER A 376 -2.59 40.54 8.59
N GLU A 377 -1.81 41.49 9.08
CA GLU A 377 -2.27 42.88 9.17
C GLU A 377 -1.18 43.85 8.71
N THR A 378 -1.57 44.71 7.77
CA THR A 378 -0.87 45.89 7.24
C THR A 378 0.17 45.67 6.13
N ALA A 379 -0.28 45.89 4.90
CA ALA A 379 0.49 46.55 3.86
C ALA A 379 -0.46 47.50 3.14
N ASP A 380 -0.55 48.69 3.68
CA ASP A 380 -1.02 49.87 2.94
C ASP A 380 0.12 50.42 2.08
N ASP A 381 -0.31 50.93 0.94
CA ASP A 381 0.42 51.62 -0.10
C ASP A 381 1.50 52.59 0.39
N ASP A 382 2.63 52.61 -0.31
CA ASP A 382 3.33 53.87 -0.62
C ASP A 382 4.11 53.71 -1.95
N ASP A 383 3.59 54.35 -2.96
CA ASP A 383 4.31 54.72 -4.20
C ASP A 383 5.53 55.57 -3.88
N ASP A 384 6.66 55.29 -4.50
CA ASP A 384 7.56 56.35 -4.89
C ASP A 384 8.38 55.98 -6.14
N ASP A 385 8.10 56.72 -7.20
CA ASP A 385 8.81 56.79 -8.46
C ASP A 385 10.28 57.22 -8.25
N ASN A 386 11.23 56.54 -8.87
CA ASN A 386 12.38 57.24 -9.45
C ASN A 386 13.02 56.44 -10.59
N GLU A 387 12.81 56.97 -11.79
CA GLU A 387 13.54 56.63 -13.02
C GLU A 387 14.99 57.12 -12.96
N GLN A 388 15.96 56.36 -13.44
CA GLN A 388 16.81 56.70 -14.58
C GLN A 388 17.79 55.60 -14.97
N PRO A 389 18.18 55.53 -16.29
CA PRO A 389 18.74 54.37 -16.92
C PRO A 389 20.28 54.45 -17.05
N VAL A 390 20.95 53.32 -17.05
CA VAL A 390 22.32 53.22 -17.63
C VAL A 390 22.50 51.89 -18.37
N ALA A 391 23.15 52.02 -19.48
CA ALA A 391 23.36 51.20 -20.65
C ALA A 391 24.13 49.88 -20.44
N ASP A 392 23.80 48.97 -21.39
CA ASP A 392 24.65 48.02 -22.12
C ASP A 392 25.78 47.28 -21.39
N GLY A 393 25.57 45.97 -21.26
CA GLY A 393 26.60 44.99 -20.99
C GLY A 393 26.04 43.60 -21.24
N GLU A 394 26.25 43.10 -22.46
CA GLU A 394 26.02 41.71 -22.82
C GLU A 394 26.86 40.79 -21.93
N ASN A 395 26.23 40.02 -21.07
CA ASN A 395 26.76 38.77 -20.57
C ASN A 395 25.62 37.76 -20.59
N GLU A 396 25.80 36.79 -21.45
CA GLU A 396 25.06 35.52 -21.44
C GLU A 396 25.38 34.80 -20.13
N ASP A 397 24.63 35.10 -19.07
CA ASP A 397 24.55 34.28 -17.91
C ASP A 397 23.38 33.29 -18.12
N GLU A 398 23.74 32.04 -18.35
CA GLU A 398 22.84 30.90 -18.31
C GLU A 398 22.06 30.94 -16.99
N ASP A 399 20.77 31.15 -17.14
CA ASP A 399 19.79 31.12 -16.05
C ASP A 399 19.68 29.69 -15.52
N PRO A 400 20.18 29.33 -14.32
CA PRO A 400 20.15 27.96 -13.81
C PRO A 400 18.82 27.58 -13.20
N GLU A 401 17.77 28.37 -13.34
CA GLU A 401 16.42 28.08 -12.84
C GLU A 401 15.43 27.78 -13.97
N GLN A 402 15.79 26.95 -14.93
CA GLN A 402 14.80 26.08 -15.53
C GLN A 402 14.62 24.93 -14.56
N GLU A 403 13.81 25.16 -13.50
CA GLU A 403 13.10 24.07 -12.85
C GLU A 403 12.51 23.23 -13.98
N GLU A 404 13.10 22.06 -14.23
CA GLU A 404 12.40 20.99 -14.90
C GLU A 404 11.11 20.83 -14.10
N ASP A 405 10.06 21.51 -14.57
CA ASP A 405 8.70 21.28 -14.15
C ASP A 405 8.46 19.83 -14.51
N GLY A 406 8.69 18.96 -13.49
CA GLY A 406 8.77 17.53 -13.67
C GLY A 406 7.51 17.05 -14.35
N SER A 407 7.55 17.08 -15.67
CA SER A 407 6.56 16.41 -16.48
C SER A 407 6.58 14.98 -15.97
N PHE A 408 5.43 14.57 -15.55
CA PHE A 408 5.20 13.32 -14.87
C PHE A 408 5.40 12.16 -15.84
N ASP A 409 6.62 11.91 -16.25
CA ASP A 409 7.04 10.76 -17.03
C ASP A 409 7.41 9.60 -16.11
N VAL A 410 6.43 9.18 -15.31
CA VAL A 410 6.49 7.91 -14.54
C VAL A 410 6.66 6.71 -15.48
N VAL A 411 6.53 6.92 -16.77
CA VAL A 411 6.43 5.86 -17.78
C VAL A 411 7.70 5.66 -18.61
N GLU A 412 8.69 6.54 -18.55
CA GLU A 412 9.91 6.39 -19.37
C GLU A 412 10.86 5.29 -18.88
N ASP A 413 10.65 4.72 -17.68
CA ASP A 413 11.46 3.60 -17.19
C ASP A 413 10.98 2.22 -17.70
N GLY A 414 10.53 2.12 -18.95
CA GLY A 414 10.38 0.84 -19.65
C GLY A 414 9.26 -0.07 -19.18
N LEU A 415 8.28 0.42 -18.43
CA LEU A 415 7.07 -0.32 -18.12
C LEU A 415 6.09 -0.20 -19.30
N ASP A 416 6.31 -1.03 -20.31
CA ASP A 416 5.32 -1.28 -21.36
C ASP A 416 4.15 -2.05 -20.77
N TYR A 417 3.11 -1.34 -20.33
CA TYR A 417 1.87 -1.92 -19.82
C TYR A 417 0.96 -2.49 -20.91
N GLY A 418 1.51 -2.82 -22.08
CA GLY A 418 0.73 -3.47 -23.16
C GLY A 418 -0.34 -2.57 -23.80
N LEU A 419 -0.43 -1.31 -23.45
CA LEU A 419 -1.28 -0.32 -24.12
C LEU A 419 -0.60 0.08 -25.43
N HIS A 420 -0.79 -0.74 -26.46
CA HIS A 420 -0.26 -0.53 -27.79
C HIS A 420 -0.67 0.84 -28.36
N GLY A 421 0.33 1.61 -28.71
CA GLY A 421 0.27 2.44 -29.90
C GLY A 421 -0.24 3.85 -29.75
N ASN A 422 0.20 4.60 -28.72
CA ASN A 422 0.23 6.05 -28.88
C ASN A 422 1.53 6.59 -28.30
N THR A 423 2.46 6.91 -29.19
CA THR A 423 3.58 7.80 -28.93
C THR A 423 3.06 9.02 -28.17
N VAL A 424 3.49 9.15 -26.93
CA VAL A 424 3.18 10.32 -26.11
C VAL A 424 3.92 11.49 -26.74
N GLY A 425 3.24 12.22 -27.61
CA GLY A 425 3.75 13.48 -28.15
C GLY A 425 4.00 14.45 -27.00
N HIS A 426 5.06 15.22 -27.10
CA HIS A 426 5.42 16.29 -26.16
C HIS A 426 4.17 17.06 -25.73
N ARG A 427 3.79 16.92 -24.46
CA ARG A 427 2.60 17.57 -23.91
C ARG A 427 2.88 19.07 -23.76
N ARG A 428 2.04 19.88 -24.36
CA ARG A 428 2.01 21.33 -24.10
C ARG A 428 1.70 21.57 -22.63
N ARG A 429 2.30 22.60 -22.02
CA ARG A 429 2.07 23.03 -20.62
C ARG A 429 0.60 23.11 -20.23
N ASP A 430 -0.29 23.40 -21.19
CA ASP A 430 -1.76 23.55 -20.99
C ASP A 430 -2.50 22.23 -20.69
N SER A 431 -1.84 21.07 -20.71
CA SER A 431 -2.46 19.76 -20.45
C SER A 431 -2.26 19.23 -19.03
N LEU A 432 -1.57 19.98 -18.16
CA LEU A 432 -1.31 19.57 -16.76
C LEU A 432 -2.57 19.53 -15.90
N TRP A 433 -3.55 20.40 -16.19
CA TRP A 433 -4.79 20.47 -15.44
C TRP A 433 -5.85 19.57 -16.04
N ARG A 434 -6.31 18.57 -15.28
CA ARG A 434 -7.29 17.62 -15.74
C ARG A 434 -8.70 17.99 -15.34
N PHE A 435 -8.86 18.53 -14.14
CA PHE A 435 -10.07 19.19 -13.65
C PHE A 435 -9.77 19.98 -12.39
N CYS A 436 -10.68 20.91 -12.06
CA CYS A 436 -10.61 21.67 -10.82
C CYS A 436 -11.36 20.93 -9.71
N GLY A 437 -10.63 20.56 -8.66
CA GLY A 437 -11.21 19.97 -7.45
C GLY A 437 -11.97 21.06 -6.69
N GLY A 438 -13.25 20.90 -6.56
CA GLY A 438 -14.16 21.91 -5.99
C GLY A 438 -15.14 22.44 -7.03
N SER A 439 -14.69 23.24 -8.01
CA SER A 439 -15.60 23.84 -9.00
C SER A 439 -16.11 22.84 -10.05
N ASP A 440 -15.26 21.95 -10.55
CA ASP A 440 -15.66 21.00 -11.59
C ASP A 440 -16.18 19.67 -11.04
N PHE A 441 -15.51 19.16 -10.03
CA PHE A 441 -15.84 17.89 -9.39
C PHE A 441 -15.16 17.79 -8.03
N SER A 442 -15.94 17.60 -6.96
CA SER A 442 -15.46 17.54 -5.58
C SER A 442 -15.73 16.17 -4.94
N TRP A 443 -15.02 15.90 -3.87
CA TRP A 443 -15.33 14.76 -3.01
C TRP A 443 -16.70 14.96 -2.34
N ASP A 444 -16.90 16.10 -1.66
CA ASP A 444 -18.04 16.35 -0.77
C ASP A 444 -19.38 16.34 -1.50
N GLU A 445 -19.46 16.96 -2.67
CA GLU A 445 -20.73 17.08 -3.40
C GLU A 445 -21.00 15.89 -4.32
N HIS A 446 -19.95 15.33 -4.96
CA HIS A 446 -20.12 14.40 -6.05
C HIS A 446 -19.78 12.96 -5.66
N CYS A 447 -18.55 12.73 -5.17
CA CYS A 447 -18.07 11.39 -4.86
C CYS A 447 -18.80 10.78 -3.67
N PHE A 448 -18.93 11.53 -2.60
CA PHE A 448 -19.65 11.12 -1.40
C PHE A 448 -21.08 10.67 -1.71
N SER A 449 -21.80 11.47 -2.52
CA SER A 449 -23.18 11.15 -2.94
C SER A 449 -23.26 9.85 -3.75
N LEU A 450 -22.30 9.59 -4.65
CA LEU A 450 -22.23 8.34 -5.41
C LEU A 450 -21.94 7.14 -4.51
N VAL A 451 -20.96 7.27 -3.63
CA VAL A 451 -20.64 6.20 -2.66
C VAL A 451 -21.87 5.89 -1.81
N LYS A 452 -22.49 6.90 -1.20
CA LYS A 452 -23.69 6.72 -0.37
C LYS A 452 -24.86 6.07 -1.11
N ARG A 453 -24.99 6.35 -2.40
CA ARG A 453 -26.08 5.81 -3.23
C ARG A 453 -25.86 4.36 -3.64
N TYR A 454 -24.65 3.99 -4.01
CA TYR A 454 -24.37 2.71 -4.66
C TYR A 454 -23.62 1.71 -3.78
N PHE A 455 -23.02 2.18 -2.69
CA PHE A 455 -22.40 1.32 -1.70
C PHE A 455 -23.11 1.48 -0.36
N PRO A 456 -23.87 0.48 0.10
CA PRO A 456 -24.67 0.60 1.31
C PRO A 456 -23.81 0.69 2.57
N GLY A 457 -24.31 1.39 3.59
CA GLY A 457 -23.68 1.53 4.89
C GLY A 457 -22.88 2.82 5.07
N GLU A 458 -21.92 2.80 5.97
CA GLU A 458 -21.19 4.00 6.45
C GLU A 458 -19.88 4.28 5.67
N ALA A 459 -19.58 3.53 4.59
CA ALA A 459 -18.30 3.64 3.89
C ALA A 459 -17.99 5.06 3.40
N GLY A 460 -19.00 5.81 2.92
CA GLY A 460 -18.81 7.19 2.49
C GLY A 460 -18.36 8.09 3.63
N HIS A 461 -19.00 8.00 4.79
CA HIS A 461 -18.62 8.75 5.99
C HIS A 461 -17.25 8.34 6.52
N ILE A 462 -16.95 7.04 6.56
CA ILE A 462 -15.64 6.55 7.02
C ILE A 462 -14.51 7.06 6.12
N LEU A 463 -14.72 7.09 4.79
CA LEU A 463 -13.73 7.63 3.86
C LEU A 463 -13.53 9.14 4.06
N GLU A 464 -14.61 9.90 4.20
CA GLU A 464 -14.57 11.33 4.48
C GLU A 464 -13.87 11.64 5.81
N ASP A 465 -14.22 10.89 6.86
CA ASP A 465 -13.59 11.01 8.18
C ASP A 465 -12.10 10.69 8.13
N LEU A 466 -11.66 9.67 7.35
CA LEU A 466 -10.24 9.37 7.15
C LEU A 466 -9.50 10.52 6.49
N PHE A 467 -10.05 11.12 5.42
CA PHE A 467 -9.43 12.26 4.74
C PHE A 467 -9.32 13.46 5.68
N ASN A 468 -10.42 13.82 6.34
CA ASN A 468 -10.47 14.94 7.27
C ASN A 468 -9.56 14.75 8.48
N LEU A 469 -9.55 13.53 9.06
CA LEU A 469 -8.71 13.24 10.21
C LEU A 469 -7.24 13.31 9.83
N THR A 470 -6.84 12.71 8.71
CA THR A 470 -5.43 12.67 8.27
C THR A 470 -4.86 14.07 8.08
N CYS A 471 -5.66 15.00 7.52
CA CYS A 471 -5.27 16.40 7.41
C CYS A 471 -5.21 17.13 8.77
N LYS A 472 -6.00 16.68 9.76
CA LYS A 472 -6.09 17.33 11.09
C LYS A 472 -5.17 16.74 12.13
N LEU A 473 -4.64 15.51 11.95
CA LEU A 473 -3.61 14.97 12.82
C LEU A 473 -2.48 15.98 12.91
N THR A 474 -2.04 16.30 14.10
CA THR A 474 -1.00 17.29 14.30
C THR A 474 -0.08 16.88 15.45
N TYR A 475 1.13 17.37 15.38
CA TYR A 475 2.10 17.34 16.45
C TYR A 475 2.31 18.76 16.95
N ASP A 476 2.40 18.90 18.27
CA ASP A 476 2.53 20.22 18.88
C ASP A 476 3.89 20.88 18.57
N PHE A 477 4.84 20.16 17.97
CA PHE A 477 6.23 20.60 17.86
C PHE A 477 7.00 20.00 16.67
N TYR A 478 6.52 19.91 15.53
CA TYR A 478 7.23 19.59 14.27
C TYR A 478 8.76 19.32 14.46
N GLY A 479 9.14 18.14 14.95
CA GLY A 479 10.52 17.74 15.26
C GLY A 479 11.26 18.54 16.34
N ALA A 480 10.71 19.66 16.83
CA ALA A 480 11.34 20.47 17.86
C ALA A 480 11.20 19.85 19.27
N GLU A 481 12.05 20.26 20.19
CA GLU A 481 11.87 19.90 21.60
C GLU A 481 10.53 20.42 22.14
N LYS A 482 9.92 19.67 23.05
CA LYS A 482 8.50 19.74 23.50
C LYS A 482 7.99 21.08 24.07
N GLU A 483 8.75 22.15 23.99
CA GLU A 483 8.40 23.43 24.61
C GLU A 483 7.72 24.44 23.68
N GLU A 484 7.68 24.20 22.37
CA GLU A 484 7.12 25.14 21.40
C GLU A 484 5.99 24.50 20.59
N CYS A 485 4.80 25.07 20.69
CA CYS A 485 3.67 24.69 19.83
C CYS A 485 3.85 25.32 18.44
N ILE A 486 3.88 24.52 17.39
CA ILE A 486 4.01 24.94 16.00
C ILE A 486 2.76 24.53 15.23
N ASP A 487 2.13 25.49 14.53
CA ASP A 487 1.04 25.16 13.61
C ASP A 487 1.58 24.45 12.36
N THR A 488 1.32 23.14 12.27
CA THR A 488 1.75 22.32 11.14
C THR A 488 0.70 22.25 10.00
N ALA A 489 -0.44 22.93 10.12
CA ALA A 489 -1.49 22.90 9.11
C ALA A 489 -0.99 23.32 7.71
N PRO A 490 -0.22 24.41 7.55
CA PRO A 490 0.25 24.81 6.23
C PRO A 490 1.17 23.78 5.58
N TYR A 491 1.98 23.07 6.36
CA TYR A 491 2.83 21.99 5.85
C TYR A 491 2.00 20.79 5.41
N ARG A 492 1.01 20.37 6.19
CA ARG A 492 0.12 19.25 5.87
C ARG A 492 -0.72 19.54 4.64
N ASP A 493 -1.25 20.76 4.53
CA ASP A 493 -1.99 21.21 3.36
C ASP A 493 -1.09 21.22 2.12
N ALA A 494 0.16 21.68 2.25
CA ALA A 494 1.12 21.65 1.14
C ALA A 494 1.37 20.21 0.63
N VAL A 495 1.50 19.22 1.52
CA VAL A 495 1.62 17.81 1.13
C VAL A 495 0.38 17.34 0.39
N TRP A 496 -0.81 17.60 0.95
CA TRP A 496 -2.09 17.16 0.39
C TRP A 496 -2.33 17.73 -1.01
N PHE A 497 -2.26 19.03 -1.16
CA PHE A 497 -2.52 19.69 -2.44
C PHE A 497 -1.41 19.43 -3.46
N TYR A 498 -0.17 19.21 -3.02
CA TYR A 498 0.90 18.78 -3.90
C TYR A 498 0.62 17.40 -4.51
N VAL A 499 0.15 16.42 -3.73
CA VAL A 499 -0.25 15.12 -4.25
C VAL A 499 -1.41 15.25 -5.25
N HIS A 500 -2.44 16.03 -4.94
CA HIS A 500 -3.55 16.29 -5.87
C HIS A 500 -3.05 16.89 -7.19
N ARG A 501 -2.13 17.88 -7.11
CA ARG A 501 -1.53 18.48 -8.30
C ARG A 501 -0.73 17.49 -9.12
N ILE A 502 0.03 16.60 -8.49
CA ILE A 502 0.73 15.50 -9.16
C ILE A 502 -0.24 14.67 -10.00
N PHE A 503 -1.42 14.38 -9.48
CA PHE A 503 -2.47 13.64 -10.21
C PHE A 503 -3.31 14.50 -11.14
N GLY A 504 -3.00 15.79 -11.31
CA GLY A 504 -3.68 16.69 -12.24
C GLY A 504 -5.01 17.22 -11.71
N ILE A 505 -5.16 17.31 -10.39
CA ILE A 505 -6.27 17.98 -9.71
C ILE A 505 -5.76 19.30 -9.15
N CYS A 506 -6.36 20.40 -9.59
CA CYS A 506 -6.08 21.75 -9.09
C CYS A 506 -7.22 22.21 -8.19
N HIS A 507 -6.89 22.94 -7.14
CA HIS A 507 -7.87 23.57 -6.24
C HIS A 507 -7.74 25.08 -6.35
N ASP A 508 -8.84 25.77 -6.67
CA ASP A 508 -8.83 27.22 -6.89
C ASP A 508 -8.66 28.04 -5.61
N ASP A 509 -8.96 27.42 -4.48
CA ASP A 509 -8.89 27.99 -3.13
C ASP A 509 -7.53 27.76 -2.45
N TYR A 510 -6.56 27.13 -3.14
CA TYR A 510 -5.23 26.86 -2.59
C TYR A 510 -4.13 27.60 -3.38
N ASP A 511 -3.29 28.32 -2.67
CA ASP A 511 -2.12 28.97 -3.24
C ASP A 511 -0.93 27.99 -3.37
N TYR A 512 -0.72 27.46 -4.56
CA TYR A 512 0.35 26.48 -4.85
C TYR A 512 1.77 27.01 -4.63
N ARG A 513 1.99 28.33 -4.46
CA ARG A 513 3.29 28.85 -4.04
C ARG A 513 3.68 28.36 -2.67
N GLN A 514 2.71 28.04 -1.81
CA GLN A 514 2.92 27.45 -0.48
C GLN A 514 3.66 26.10 -0.54
N VAL A 515 3.49 25.32 -1.60
CA VAL A 515 4.22 24.06 -1.80
C VAL A 515 5.73 24.30 -1.81
N ASN A 516 6.20 25.36 -2.45
CA ASN A 516 7.63 25.71 -2.48
C ASN A 516 8.11 26.37 -1.18
N VAL A 517 7.19 26.91 -0.38
CA VAL A 517 7.49 27.51 0.92
C VAL A 517 7.70 26.43 1.98
N TYR A 518 6.86 25.39 1.98
CA TYR A 518 6.80 24.39 3.06
C TYR A 518 7.47 23.05 2.71
N LEU A 519 7.62 22.70 1.43
CA LEU A 519 8.22 21.43 1.02
C LEU A 519 9.57 21.67 0.34
N ASN A 520 10.63 21.19 0.97
CA ASN A 520 11.96 21.17 0.37
C ASN A 520 12.06 20.09 -0.73
N ARG A 521 13.15 20.08 -1.50
CA ARG A 521 13.35 19.14 -2.61
C ARG A 521 13.34 17.66 -2.17
N PRO A 522 14.06 17.23 -1.12
CA PRO A 522 14.01 15.84 -0.66
C PRO A 522 12.58 15.39 -0.28
N THR A 523 11.83 16.23 0.43
CA THR A 523 10.43 15.96 0.80
C THR A 523 9.55 15.79 -0.45
N LYS A 524 9.68 16.66 -1.45
CA LYS A 524 8.93 16.54 -2.71
C LYS A 524 9.26 15.24 -3.46
N ILE A 525 10.53 14.84 -3.48
CA ILE A 525 10.96 13.57 -4.09
C ILE A 525 10.35 12.38 -3.34
N PHE A 526 10.40 12.39 -2.01
CA PHE A 526 9.78 11.34 -1.19
C PHE A 526 8.27 11.25 -1.45
N ILE A 527 7.56 12.39 -1.41
CA ILE A 527 6.12 12.46 -1.71
C ILE A 527 5.81 11.89 -3.09
N LYS A 528 6.56 12.28 -4.13
CA LYS A 528 6.39 11.75 -5.49
C LYS A 528 6.60 10.24 -5.54
N LYS A 529 7.64 9.71 -4.91
CA LYS A 529 7.88 8.27 -4.85
C LYS A 529 6.73 7.54 -4.18
N VAL A 530 6.34 7.96 -2.97
CA VAL A 530 5.23 7.33 -2.22
C VAL A 530 3.92 7.39 -2.98
N ALA A 531 3.61 8.52 -3.62
CA ALA A 531 2.38 8.71 -4.37
C ALA A 531 2.33 7.89 -5.67
N CYS A 532 3.43 7.75 -6.41
CA CYS A 532 3.39 7.29 -7.80
C CYS A 532 4.18 6.02 -8.07
N THR A 533 5.31 5.84 -7.40
CA THR A 533 6.22 4.71 -7.56
C THR A 533 6.67 4.17 -6.21
N PRO A 534 5.73 3.75 -5.33
CA PRO A 534 6.07 3.41 -3.96
C PRO A 534 7.10 2.27 -3.85
N TRP A 535 7.18 1.38 -4.84
CA TRP A 535 8.21 0.34 -4.91
C TRP A 535 9.64 0.85 -5.14
N LYS A 536 9.81 2.14 -5.45
CA LYS A 536 11.12 2.80 -5.57
C LYS A 536 11.56 3.51 -4.28
N VAL A 537 10.73 3.53 -3.25
CA VAL A 537 11.08 4.11 -1.95
C VAL A 537 12.13 3.21 -1.28
N ARG A 538 13.20 3.82 -0.80
CA ARG A 538 14.30 3.18 -0.10
C ARG A 538 14.40 3.72 1.32
N LYS A 539 15.17 3.02 2.16
CA LYS A 539 15.43 3.46 3.54
C LYS A 539 16.03 4.87 3.58
N GLU A 540 16.96 5.17 2.67
CA GLU A 540 17.61 6.46 2.55
C GLU A 540 16.60 7.58 2.24
N ASP A 541 15.60 7.31 1.39
CA ASP A 541 14.55 8.27 1.08
C ASP A 541 13.72 8.61 2.32
N PHE A 542 13.40 7.59 3.14
CA PHE A 542 12.66 7.75 4.39
C PHE A 542 13.47 8.45 5.48
N GLU A 543 14.77 8.14 5.60
CA GLU A 543 15.65 8.74 6.61
C GLU A 543 15.94 10.20 6.30
N HIS A 544 16.15 10.56 5.04
CA HIS A 544 16.74 11.85 4.65
C HIS A 544 15.76 12.88 4.14
N PHE A 545 14.45 12.59 3.95
CA PHE A 545 13.56 13.60 3.39
C PHE A 545 13.31 14.76 4.38
N ASP A 546 13.38 14.50 5.68
CA ASP A 546 13.36 15.50 6.73
C ASP A 546 14.01 14.91 7.99
N HIS A 547 15.12 15.49 8.44
CA HIS A 547 15.88 15.01 9.59
C HIS A 547 15.29 15.47 10.92
N THR A 548 14.42 16.48 10.92
CA THR A 548 13.80 17.01 12.14
C THR A 548 12.63 16.15 12.59
N LEU A 549 12.01 15.41 11.69
CA LEU A 549 10.84 14.59 11.95
C LEU A 549 11.23 13.25 12.61
N SER A 550 10.49 12.89 13.66
CA SER A 550 10.52 11.54 14.25
C SER A 550 9.94 10.50 13.30
N ALA A 551 10.15 9.21 13.59
CA ALA A 551 9.58 8.11 12.80
C ALA A 551 8.04 8.20 12.72
N SER A 552 7.37 8.56 13.82
CA SER A 552 5.92 8.72 13.85
C SER A 552 5.42 9.90 13.00
N GLU A 553 6.14 11.02 12.99
CA GLU A 553 5.82 12.18 12.14
C GLU A 553 6.05 11.86 10.65
N LYS A 554 7.14 11.15 10.33
CA LYS A 554 7.40 10.64 8.97
C LYS A 554 6.32 9.67 8.49
N ALA A 555 5.85 8.81 9.41
CA ALA A 555 4.70 7.95 9.13
C ALA A 555 3.44 8.78 8.83
N HIS A 556 3.20 9.86 9.59
CA HIS A 556 2.06 10.75 9.32
C HIS A 556 2.15 11.42 7.93
N VAL A 557 3.32 11.91 7.54
CA VAL A 557 3.52 12.45 6.17
C VAL A 557 3.16 11.38 5.13
N THR A 558 3.60 10.14 5.33
CA THR A 558 3.27 9.01 4.46
C THR A 558 1.76 8.76 4.40
N LEU A 559 1.04 8.87 5.54
CA LEU A 559 -0.42 8.75 5.60
C LEU A 559 -1.11 9.87 4.81
N ILE A 560 -0.66 11.13 4.94
CA ILE A 560 -1.22 12.26 4.17
C ILE A 560 -1.08 12.00 2.67
N VAL A 561 0.10 11.57 2.22
CA VAL A 561 0.35 11.24 0.80
C VAL A 561 -0.58 10.13 0.32
N ALA A 562 -0.72 9.07 1.09
CA ALA A 562 -1.51 7.90 0.73
C ALA A 562 -3.03 8.21 0.70
N GLU A 563 -3.53 8.99 1.65
CA GLU A 563 -4.94 9.38 1.71
C GLU A 563 -5.29 10.40 0.61
N ALA A 564 -4.42 11.39 0.35
CA ALA A 564 -4.59 12.31 -0.77
C ALA A 564 -4.59 11.57 -2.12
N ARG A 565 -3.71 10.59 -2.30
CA ARG A 565 -3.72 9.69 -3.46
C ARG A 565 -5.02 8.92 -3.59
N LYS A 566 -5.52 8.35 -2.48
CA LYS A 566 -6.78 7.60 -2.45
C LYS A 566 -7.94 8.49 -2.88
N GLN A 567 -8.02 9.71 -2.33
CA GLN A 567 -9.06 10.66 -2.71
C GLN A 567 -8.97 11.02 -4.20
N ALA A 568 -7.76 11.31 -4.71
CA ALA A 568 -7.56 11.61 -6.13
C ALA A 568 -8.01 10.45 -7.03
N GLY A 569 -7.64 9.21 -6.71
CA GLY A 569 -8.08 8.02 -7.45
C GLY A 569 -9.60 7.84 -7.45
N LEU A 570 -10.23 7.99 -6.28
CA LEU A 570 -11.70 7.94 -6.13
C LEU A 570 -12.39 9.04 -6.95
N MET A 571 -11.86 10.27 -6.93
CA MET A 571 -12.42 11.37 -7.71
C MET A 571 -12.39 11.05 -9.21
N TYR A 572 -11.31 10.50 -9.75
CA TYR A 572 -11.26 10.10 -11.16
C TYR A 572 -12.20 8.94 -11.48
N GLY A 573 -12.18 7.88 -10.67
CA GLY A 573 -13.02 6.70 -10.88
C GLY A 573 -14.50 7.03 -10.83
N LEU A 574 -14.93 7.72 -9.79
CA LEU A 574 -16.34 8.08 -9.60
C LEU A 574 -16.81 9.17 -10.59
N ARG A 575 -15.91 10.09 -11.01
CA ARG A 575 -16.21 11.05 -12.07
C ARG A 575 -16.49 10.35 -13.41
N ALA A 576 -15.72 9.32 -13.74
CA ALA A 576 -15.96 8.53 -14.95
C ALA A 576 -17.33 7.82 -14.89
N VAL A 577 -17.67 7.19 -13.76
CA VAL A 577 -18.98 6.59 -13.52
C VAL A 577 -20.11 7.63 -13.67
N MET A 578 -19.98 8.80 -13.03
CA MET A 578 -20.99 9.84 -13.12
C MET A 578 -21.17 10.37 -14.56
N LYS A 579 -20.07 10.51 -15.31
CA LYS A 579 -20.13 10.95 -16.71
C LYS A 579 -20.84 9.95 -17.62
N HIS A 580 -20.67 8.66 -17.35
CA HIS A 580 -21.40 7.60 -18.07
C HIS A 580 -22.89 7.61 -17.76
N MET A 581 -23.29 7.96 -16.53
CA MET A 581 -24.69 7.97 -16.09
C MET A 581 -25.48 9.20 -16.55
N ARG A 582 -24.82 10.25 -17.03
CA ARG A 582 -25.43 11.45 -17.59
C ARG A 582 -25.71 11.30 -19.08
#